data_348c83df634fc7af4f2e282201d1c21c
#
_entry.id   348c83df634fc7af4f2e282201d1c21c
#
_cell.length_a   1.000
_cell.length_b   1.000
_cell.length_c   1.000
_cell.angle_alpha   90.00
_cell.angle_beta   90.00
_cell.angle_gamma   90.00
#
_symmetry.space_group_name_H-M   'P 1'
#
loop_
_entity.id
_entity.type
_entity.pdbx_description
1 polymer ?
#
loop_
_entity_poly.entity_id
_entity_poly.type
_entity_poly.pdbx_seq_one_letter_code
_entity_poly.pdbx_strand_id
1 'polypeptide(L)'
;FFYIPSGSMENTLQVGDRIGVNKFSALFTEAKRGEVVVFGDPDKWLGDAPVSDRSSFVAKIKSGLVTVGVLPDPAKQYLIKRVIGVGGDNVICCDATGKLQVNGVSIKEPYIYKGDKPSDVKFNIDVPKGFIWVMGDHRSASADSRFNTDSAYAGMVPLSKIVGRATLIVWPLGNLDYISKGSDLKKVPVKKLP
;
A
#
# COMPACT_ATOMS: atom_id res chain seq x y z
N PHE A 1 -7.74 -12.44 5.94
CA PHE A 1 -7.84 -12.35 4.48
C PHE A 1 -8.51 -11.03 4.10
N PHE A 2 -8.09 -10.43 2.98
CA PHE A 2 -8.69 -9.21 2.42
C PHE A 2 -9.11 -9.49 0.98
N TYR A 3 -10.22 -8.86 0.56
CA TYR A 3 -10.71 -8.85 -0.82
C TYR A 3 -10.18 -7.60 -1.54
N ILE A 4 -9.83 -7.73 -2.80
CA ILE A 4 -9.34 -6.63 -3.65
C ILE A 4 -10.48 -6.06 -4.49
N PRO A 5 -11.03 -4.88 -4.14
CA PRO A 5 -12.17 -4.31 -4.83
C PRO A 5 -11.82 -3.40 -5.99
N SER A 6 -10.55 -2.99 -6.13
CA SER A 6 -10.12 -1.96 -7.10
C SER A 6 -8.87 -2.36 -7.88
N GLY A 7 -8.70 -1.80 -9.07
CA GLY A 7 -7.58 -2.07 -9.96
C GLY A 7 -6.28 -1.34 -9.63
N SER A 8 -6.20 -0.58 -8.52
CA SER A 8 -5.02 0.27 -8.23
C SER A 8 -3.71 -0.48 -8.02
N MET A 9 -3.76 -1.80 -7.88
CA MET A 9 -2.61 -2.70 -7.75
C MET A 9 -2.53 -3.72 -8.88
N GLU A 10 -3.26 -3.51 -9.98
CA GLU A 10 -3.20 -4.38 -11.17
C GLU A 10 -1.77 -4.51 -11.70
N ASN A 11 -1.50 -5.62 -12.32
CA ASN A 11 -0.23 -6.28 -12.59
C ASN A 11 0.29 -7.10 -11.38
N THR A 12 0.03 -6.68 -10.15
CA THR A 12 0.39 -7.46 -8.94
C THR A 12 -0.83 -8.15 -8.32
N LEU A 13 -1.95 -7.44 -8.23
CA LEU A 13 -3.21 -7.94 -7.67
C LEU A 13 -4.35 -7.59 -8.63
N GLN A 14 -5.22 -8.56 -8.92
CA GLN A 14 -6.39 -8.35 -9.76
C GLN A 14 -7.62 -8.04 -8.92
N VAL A 15 -8.58 -7.32 -9.54
CA VAL A 15 -9.92 -7.16 -8.93
C VAL A 15 -10.55 -8.52 -8.73
N GLY A 16 -11.05 -8.78 -7.52
CA GLY A 16 -11.62 -10.08 -7.15
C GLY A 16 -10.67 -11.01 -6.39
N ASP A 17 -9.36 -10.74 -6.40
CA ASP A 17 -8.40 -11.52 -5.62
C ASP A 17 -8.72 -11.46 -4.12
N ARG A 18 -8.41 -12.56 -3.43
CA ARG A 18 -8.33 -12.61 -1.97
C ARG A 18 -6.89 -12.83 -1.56
N ILE A 19 -6.42 -12.02 -0.64
CA ILE A 19 -5.02 -12.02 -0.22
C ILE A 19 -4.86 -12.44 1.23
N GLY A 20 -3.79 -13.18 1.50
CA GLY A 20 -3.30 -13.44 2.85
C GLY A 20 -2.48 -12.26 3.36
N VAL A 21 -2.87 -11.72 4.52
CA VAL A 21 -2.21 -10.58 5.15
C VAL A 21 -1.60 -11.01 6.48
N ASN A 22 -0.29 -10.87 6.57
CA ASN A 22 0.45 -11.15 7.80
C ASN A 22 0.37 -9.93 8.74
N LYS A 23 -0.47 -10.00 9.76
CA LYS A 23 -0.64 -8.96 10.77
C LYS A 23 0.48 -8.97 11.80
N PHE A 24 1.01 -10.15 12.15
CA PHE A 24 2.10 -10.28 13.13
C PHE A 24 3.35 -9.52 12.71
N SER A 25 3.72 -9.60 11.44
CA SER A 25 4.91 -8.89 10.95
C SER A 25 4.79 -7.37 11.06
N ALA A 26 3.59 -6.81 11.03
CA ALA A 26 3.36 -5.38 11.20
C ALA A 26 3.52 -4.91 12.66
N LEU A 27 3.30 -5.80 13.63
CA LEU A 27 3.43 -5.49 15.06
C LEU A 27 4.90 -5.48 15.54
N PHE A 28 5.77 -6.30 14.93
CA PHE A 28 7.12 -6.53 15.43
C PHE A 28 8.23 -5.98 14.54
N THR A 29 7.93 -5.59 13.32
CA THR A 29 8.94 -5.07 12.39
C THR A 29 8.40 -3.90 11.60
N GLU A 30 9.23 -2.89 11.36
CA GLU A 30 8.89 -1.77 10.50
C GLU A 30 8.64 -2.21 9.05
N ALA A 31 7.76 -1.48 8.36
CA ALA A 31 7.51 -1.71 6.94
C ALA A 31 8.79 -1.47 6.13
N LYS A 32 9.03 -2.30 5.12
CA LYS A 32 10.21 -2.22 4.26
C LYS A 32 9.82 -1.78 2.85
N ARG A 33 10.72 -1.10 2.18
CA ARG A 33 10.56 -0.73 0.77
C ARG A 33 10.24 -1.95 -0.09
N GLY A 34 9.30 -1.79 -1.02
CA GLY A 34 8.84 -2.83 -1.92
C GLY A 34 7.77 -3.75 -1.36
N GLU A 35 7.51 -3.74 -0.06
CA GLU A 35 6.42 -4.53 0.52
C GLU A 35 5.06 -3.93 0.13
N VAL A 36 4.08 -4.81 -0.08
CA VAL A 36 2.68 -4.42 -0.27
C VAL A 36 2.00 -4.47 1.09
N VAL A 37 1.43 -3.34 1.50
CA VAL A 37 0.81 -3.18 2.82
C VAL A 37 -0.67 -2.88 2.71
N VAL A 38 -1.43 -3.42 3.68
CA VAL A 38 -2.82 -3.04 3.93
C VAL A 38 -2.81 -2.07 5.11
N PHE A 39 -3.48 -0.93 4.96
CA PHE A 39 -3.55 0.09 5.99
C PHE A 39 -4.94 0.72 6.03
N GLY A 40 -5.35 1.21 7.21
CA GLY A 40 -6.56 2.00 7.34
C GLY A 40 -6.40 3.35 6.68
N ASP A 41 -7.47 3.88 6.10
CA ASP A 41 -7.44 5.21 5.47
C ASP A 41 -6.81 6.23 6.44
N PRO A 42 -5.69 6.89 6.06
CA PRO A 42 -4.99 7.78 6.97
C PRO A 42 -5.74 9.09 7.21
N ASP A 43 -6.36 9.65 6.18
CA ASP A 43 -7.01 10.95 6.23
C ASP A 43 -8.03 11.11 5.08
N LYS A 44 -9.04 10.25 5.04
CA LYS A 44 -10.15 10.29 4.06
C LYS A 44 -9.70 10.28 2.59
N TRP A 45 -8.66 9.54 2.27
CA TRP A 45 -8.18 9.39 0.88
C TRP A 45 -9.25 8.81 -0.05
N LEU A 46 -10.18 8.03 0.50
CA LEU A 46 -11.31 7.45 -0.24
C LEU A 46 -12.57 8.34 -0.19
N GLY A 47 -12.49 9.52 0.43
CA GLY A 47 -13.65 10.37 0.68
C GLY A 47 -14.60 9.79 1.74
N ASP A 48 -15.73 10.46 1.92
CA ASP A 48 -16.80 9.97 2.78
C ASP A 48 -17.61 8.90 2.01
N ALA A 49 -17.13 7.66 2.00
CA ALA A 49 -17.88 6.57 1.39
C ALA A 49 -19.17 6.31 2.18
N PRO A 50 -20.33 6.11 1.51
CA PRO A 50 -21.57 5.78 2.18
C PRO A 50 -21.40 4.48 2.95
N VAL A 51 -21.68 4.53 4.26
CA VAL A 51 -21.77 3.33 5.11
C VAL A 51 -22.89 2.47 4.51
N SER A 52 -22.53 1.36 3.85
CA SER A 52 -23.52 0.44 3.32
C SER A 52 -24.25 -0.21 4.49
N ASP A 53 -25.50 0.21 4.68
CA ASP A 53 -26.44 -0.35 5.64
C ASP A 53 -26.71 -1.82 5.27
N ARG A 54 -26.00 -2.74 5.90
CA ARG A 54 -26.26 -4.17 5.81
C ARG A 54 -26.67 -4.69 7.18
N SER A 55 -27.91 -4.36 7.57
CA SER A 55 -28.62 -5.06 8.62
C SER A 55 -28.93 -6.49 8.17
N SER A 56 -28.17 -7.46 8.63
CA SER A 56 -28.55 -8.87 8.50
C SER A 56 -27.91 -9.69 9.63
N PHE A 57 -28.62 -10.74 10.05
CA PHE A 57 -28.25 -11.72 11.08
C PHE A 57 -26.81 -12.29 10.91
N VAL A 58 -26.29 -12.32 9.69
CA VAL A 58 -24.89 -12.67 9.35
C VAL A 58 -23.88 -11.67 9.96
N ALA A 59 -24.29 -10.43 10.28
CA ALA A 59 -23.43 -9.42 10.90
C ALA A 59 -23.04 -9.78 12.35
N LYS A 60 -23.90 -10.47 13.10
CA LYS A 60 -23.63 -10.84 14.50
C LYS A 60 -22.55 -11.92 14.64
N ILE A 61 -22.49 -12.90 13.74
CA ILE A 61 -21.44 -13.93 13.76
C ILE A 61 -20.11 -13.33 13.27
N LYS A 62 -20.16 -12.42 12.29
CA LYS A 62 -18.96 -11.70 11.82
C LYS A 62 -18.38 -10.74 12.88
N SER A 63 -19.21 -10.14 13.74
CA SER A 63 -18.72 -9.21 14.76
C SER A 63 -17.78 -9.87 15.77
N GLY A 64 -18.02 -11.10 16.18
CA GLY A 64 -17.12 -11.86 17.06
C GLY A 64 -15.74 -12.11 16.43
N LEU A 65 -15.71 -12.48 15.14
CA LEU A 65 -14.46 -12.72 14.40
C LEU A 65 -13.68 -11.42 14.08
N VAL A 66 -14.39 -10.29 13.92
CA VAL A 66 -13.78 -8.96 13.81
C VAL A 66 -13.15 -8.53 15.12
N THR A 67 -13.83 -8.77 16.26
CA THR A 67 -13.35 -8.41 17.60
C THR A 67 -12.05 -9.14 17.97
N VAL A 68 -11.88 -10.40 17.55
CA VAL A 68 -10.61 -11.14 17.70
C VAL A 68 -9.60 -10.90 16.58
N GLY A 69 -9.87 -9.94 15.67
CA GLY A 69 -8.94 -9.51 14.64
C GLY A 69 -8.74 -10.49 13.47
N VAL A 70 -9.58 -11.51 13.33
CA VAL A 70 -9.48 -12.50 12.24
C VAL A 70 -10.02 -11.95 10.93
N LEU A 71 -11.11 -11.15 10.96
CA LEU A 71 -11.69 -10.52 9.79
C LEU A 71 -11.45 -9.00 9.78
N PRO A 72 -11.41 -8.37 8.60
CA PRO A 72 -11.39 -6.91 8.49
C PRO A 72 -12.70 -6.32 9.05
N ASP A 73 -12.58 -5.21 9.75
CA ASP A 73 -13.73 -4.46 10.23
C ASP A 73 -14.46 -3.80 9.03
N PRO A 74 -15.73 -4.15 8.76
CA PRO A 74 -16.46 -3.61 7.61
C PRO A 74 -16.78 -2.11 7.73
N ALA A 75 -16.69 -1.54 8.94
CA ALA A 75 -16.87 -0.10 9.18
C ALA A 75 -15.59 0.71 8.87
N LYS A 76 -14.45 0.05 8.70
CA LYS A 76 -13.18 0.70 8.39
C LYS A 76 -12.86 0.59 6.91
N GLN A 77 -12.47 1.72 6.33
CA GLN A 77 -11.94 1.75 4.97
C GLN A 77 -10.48 1.33 4.98
N TYR A 78 -10.13 0.36 4.13
CA TYR A 78 -8.78 -0.14 3.99
C TYR A 78 -8.27 0.12 2.58
N LEU A 79 -7.01 0.54 2.50
CA LEU A 79 -6.28 0.67 1.25
C LEU A 79 -5.17 -0.38 1.20
N ILE A 80 -4.78 -0.71 -0.03
CA ILE A 80 -3.62 -1.56 -0.30
C ILE A 80 -2.72 -0.87 -1.31
N LYS A 81 -1.44 -0.71 -0.97
CA LYS A 81 -0.44 -0.04 -1.80
C LYS A 81 0.94 -0.64 -1.56
N ARG A 82 1.86 -0.33 -2.47
CA ARG A 82 3.28 -0.69 -2.32
C ARG A 82 4.04 0.41 -1.60
N VAL A 83 4.88 0.02 -0.64
CA VAL A 83 5.81 0.91 0.06
C VAL A 83 6.96 1.29 -0.88
N ILE A 84 7.08 2.56 -1.19
CA ILE A 84 8.16 3.10 -2.03
C ILE A 84 9.25 3.70 -1.16
N GLY A 85 8.87 4.49 -0.16
CA GLY A 85 9.79 5.11 0.80
C GLY A 85 9.41 4.80 2.25
N VAL A 86 10.41 4.72 3.11
CA VAL A 86 10.26 4.56 4.56
C VAL A 86 10.92 5.71 5.29
N GLY A 87 10.68 5.85 6.59
CA GLY A 87 11.24 6.93 7.39
C GLY A 87 12.74 7.15 7.18
N GLY A 88 13.13 8.36 6.80
CA GLY A 88 14.49 8.78 6.45
C GLY A 88 14.81 8.74 4.95
N ASP A 89 13.91 8.23 4.12
CA ASP A 89 14.12 8.23 2.67
C ASP A 89 13.76 9.57 2.04
N ASN A 90 14.53 9.90 0.99
CA ASN A 90 14.15 10.90 0.01
C ASN A 90 13.64 10.17 -1.24
N VAL A 91 12.44 10.47 -1.69
CA VAL A 91 11.81 9.88 -2.88
C VAL A 91 11.55 10.97 -3.91
N ILE A 92 12.07 10.79 -5.11
CA ILE A 92 11.98 11.79 -6.19
C ILE A 92 11.38 11.15 -7.44
N CYS A 93 10.42 11.79 -8.05
CA CYS A 93 10.03 11.53 -9.42
C CYS A 93 10.32 12.73 -10.31
N CYS A 94 11.07 12.54 -11.35
CA CYS A 94 11.81 11.39 -11.81
C CYS A 94 13.18 11.85 -12.25
N ASP A 95 14.12 10.93 -12.43
CA ASP A 95 15.43 11.24 -13.00
C ASP A 95 15.33 11.61 -14.51
N ALA A 96 16.48 11.95 -15.11
CA ALA A 96 16.55 12.31 -16.53
C ALA A 96 16.12 11.17 -17.49
N THR A 97 16.08 9.92 -17.01
CA THR A 97 15.61 8.74 -17.76
C THR A 97 14.14 8.39 -17.48
N GLY A 98 13.44 9.21 -16.68
CA GLY A 98 12.03 9.00 -16.32
C GLY A 98 11.80 7.96 -15.22
N LYS A 99 12.84 7.53 -14.48
CA LYS A 99 12.75 6.55 -13.40
C LYS A 99 12.56 7.23 -12.05
N LEU A 100 11.87 6.54 -11.16
CA LEU A 100 11.80 6.91 -9.76
C LEU A 100 13.19 6.81 -9.12
N GLN A 101 13.50 7.74 -8.23
CA GLN A 101 14.71 7.69 -7.40
C GLN A 101 14.35 7.56 -5.92
N VAL A 102 15.10 6.73 -5.21
CA VAL A 102 15.07 6.66 -3.75
C VAL A 102 16.49 6.82 -3.23
N ASN A 103 16.72 7.83 -2.40
CA ASN A 103 18.05 8.19 -1.87
C ASN A 103 19.11 8.38 -2.99
N GLY A 104 18.71 8.98 -4.12
CA GLY A 104 19.57 9.20 -5.28
C GLY A 104 19.78 7.97 -6.17
N VAL A 105 19.22 6.81 -5.82
CA VAL A 105 19.32 5.57 -6.63
C VAL A 105 18.11 5.42 -7.52
N SER A 106 18.31 5.33 -8.84
CA SER A 106 17.25 5.07 -9.81
C SER A 106 16.73 3.65 -9.70
N ILE A 107 15.41 3.49 -9.62
CA ILE A 107 14.74 2.22 -9.35
C ILE A 107 14.16 1.64 -10.64
N LYS A 108 14.34 0.32 -10.84
CA LYS A 108 13.58 -0.45 -11.82
C LYS A 108 12.33 -1.00 -11.14
N GLU A 109 11.19 -0.79 -11.77
CA GLU A 109 9.88 -1.11 -11.20
C GLU A 109 9.11 -2.08 -12.10
N PRO A 110 9.54 -3.36 -12.19
CA PRO A 110 8.91 -4.34 -13.10
C PRO A 110 7.48 -4.70 -12.71
N TYR A 111 7.03 -4.29 -11.54
CA TYR A 111 5.69 -4.49 -11.01
C TYR A 111 4.68 -3.44 -11.47
N ILE A 112 5.10 -2.35 -12.10
CA ILE A 112 4.18 -1.33 -12.63
C ILE A 112 3.30 -1.93 -13.74
N TYR A 113 2.03 -1.51 -13.77
CA TYR A 113 1.10 -1.89 -14.82
C TYR A 113 1.66 -1.55 -16.21
N LYS A 114 1.50 -2.49 -17.14
CA LYS A 114 2.08 -2.37 -18.48
C LYS A 114 1.56 -1.12 -19.19
N GLY A 115 2.48 -0.27 -19.60
CA GLY A 115 2.17 1.00 -20.26
C GLY A 115 2.19 2.22 -19.33
N ASP A 116 2.17 2.03 -18.03
CA ASP A 116 2.27 3.13 -17.09
C ASP A 116 3.69 3.66 -16.95
N LYS A 117 3.79 4.96 -16.70
CA LYS A 117 5.03 5.62 -16.25
C LYS A 117 5.17 5.49 -14.74
N PRO A 118 6.39 5.66 -14.18
CA PRO A 118 6.59 5.71 -12.73
C PRO A 118 5.71 6.74 -12.03
N SER A 119 5.49 7.91 -12.62
CA SER A 119 4.48 8.89 -12.21
C SER A 119 4.25 9.93 -13.29
N ASP A 120 3.02 10.43 -13.40
CA ASP A 120 2.68 11.59 -14.20
C ASP A 120 2.84 12.91 -13.43
N VAL A 121 3.01 12.81 -12.09
CA VAL A 121 3.22 13.95 -11.21
C VAL A 121 4.68 13.97 -10.75
N LYS A 122 5.32 15.13 -10.83
CA LYS A 122 6.66 15.35 -10.26
C LYS A 122 6.54 15.60 -8.76
N PHE A 123 7.42 15.01 -7.99
CA PHE A 123 7.53 15.22 -6.55
C PHE A 123 8.97 15.00 -6.05
N ASN A 124 9.27 15.61 -4.91
CA ASN A 124 10.50 15.40 -4.15
C ASN A 124 10.12 15.41 -2.66
N ILE A 125 10.16 14.25 -2.04
CA ILE A 125 9.58 14.01 -0.72
C ILE A 125 10.62 13.40 0.21
N ASP A 126 10.83 14.01 1.36
CA ASP A 126 11.52 13.40 2.48
C ASP A 126 10.51 12.72 3.40
N VAL A 127 10.65 11.40 3.60
CA VAL A 127 9.73 10.60 4.42
C VAL A 127 10.14 10.73 5.89
N PRO A 128 9.29 11.30 6.77
CA PRO A 128 9.60 11.43 8.20
C PRO A 128 9.66 10.07 8.91
N LYS A 129 10.34 10.00 10.05
CA LYS A 129 10.27 8.83 10.95
C LYS A 129 8.82 8.55 11.34
N GLY A 130 8.45 7.27 11.40
CA GLY A 130 7.09 6.86 11.75
C GLY A 130 6.11 6.87 10.59
N PHE A 131 6.56 7.21 9.38
CA PHE A 131 5.73 7.27 8.18
C PHE A 131 6.30 6.44 7.04
N ILE A 132 5.45 6.16 6.05
CA ILE A 132 5.82 5.58 4.76
C ILE A 132 5.19 6.37 3.63
N TRP A 133 5.84 6.33 2.45
CA TRP A 133 5.31 6.81 1.19
C TRP A 133 4.91 5.63 0.34
N VAL A 134 3.66 5.61 -0.14
CA VAL A 134 3.09 4.46 -0.83
C VAL A 134 2.56 4.82 -2.22
N MET A 135 2.66 3.89 -3.16
CA MET A 135 2.11 4.06 -4.50
C MET A 135 1.41 2.77 -4.96
N GLY A 136 0.40 2.92 -5.81
CA GLY A 136 -0.20 1.77 -6.50
C GLY A 136 0.70 1.25 -7.60
N ASP A 137 0.60 -0.03 -7.93
CA ASP A 137 1.33 -0.63 -9.05
C ASP A 137 0.70 -0.24 -10.40
N HIS A 138 -0.62 -0.02 -10.44
CA HIS A 138 -1.31 0.64 -11.54
C HIS A 138 -1.28 2.15 -11.34
N ARG A 139 -0.19 2.78 -11.72
CA ARG A 139 0.16 4.17 -11.45
C ARG A 139 -0.87 5.18 -11.92
N SER A 140 -1.46 4.95 -13.09
CA SER A 140 -2.48 5.82 -13.70
C SER A 140 -3.87 5.65 -13.07
N ALA A 141 -4.13 4.53 -12.37
CA ALA A 141 -5.41 4.21 -11.74
C ALA A 141 -5.33 4.13 -10.21
N SER A 142 -4.41 4.86 -9.58
CA SER A 142 -4.18 4.81 -8.14
C SER A 142 -4.27 6.18 -7.48
N ALA A 143 -5.27 6.37 -6.63
CA ALA A 143 -5.27 7.46 -5.65
C ALA A 143 -4.38 7.04 -4.47
N ASP A 144 -3.15 7.53 -4.42
CA ASP A 144 -2.13 7.17 -3.45
C ASP A 144 -1.42 8.40 -2.88
N SER A 145 -0.27 8.25 -2.26
CA SER A 145 0.49 9.32 -1.63
C SER A 145 0.68 10.55 -2.53
N ARG A 146 0.84 10.35 -3.83
CA ARG A 146 1.07 11.43 -4.83
C ARG A 146 -0.08 12.42 -4.93
N PHE A 147 -1.30 11.96 -4.70
CA PHE A 147 -2.54 12.73 -4.90
C PHE A 147 -3.20 13.16 -3.59
N ASN A 148 -2.59 12.86 -2.45
CA ASN A 148 -3.10 13.17 -1.12
C ASN A 148 -2.16 14.08 -0.34
N THR A 149 -1.35 14.89 -1.03
CA THR A 149 -0.38 15.80 -0.41
C THR A 149 -1.03 16.90 0.43
N ASP A 150 -2.28 17.24 0.16
CA ASP A 150 -3.05 18.22 0.91
C ASP A 150 -3.71 17.63 2.18
N SER A 151 -3.55 16.32 2.42
CA SER A 151 -4.03 15.67 3.63
C SER A 151 -3.23 16.05 4.87
N ALA A 152 -3.78 15.78 6.07
CA ALA A 152 -3.13 16.09 7.34
C ALA A 152 -1.72 15.49 7.47
N TYR A 153 -1.42 14.44 6.73
CA TYR A 153 -0.10 13.80 6.71
C TYR A 153 0.67 14.03 5.41
N ALA A 154 0.29 15.03 4.60
CA ALA A 154 0.96 15.38 3.34
C ALA A 154 1.21 14.15 2.43
N GLY A 155 0.21 13.29 2.28
CA GLY A 155 0.31 12.06 1.51
C GLY A 155 1.07 10.92 2.20
N MET A 156 1.56 11.12 3.41
CA MET A 156 2.24 10.07 4.17
C MET A 156 1.24 9.14 4.86
N VAL A 157 1.63 7.89 5.06
CA VAL A 157 0.87 6.93 5.85
C VAL A 157 1.60 6.67 7.16
N PRO A 158 0.98 6.97 8.33
CA PRO A 158 1.57 6.64 9.62
C PRO A 158 1.73 5.12 9.78
N LEU A 159 2.85 4.66 10.35
CA LEU A 159 3.09 3.23 10.61
C LEU A 159 1.98 2.62 11.49
N SER A 160 1.39 3.39 12.38
CA SER A 160 0.27 2.98 13.25
C SER A 160 -1.02 2.63 12.49
N LYS A 161 -1.16 3.08 11.24
CA LYS A 161 -2.31 2.75 10.37
C LYS A 161 -2.10 1.44 9.61
N ILE A 162 -0.90 0.86 9.62
CA ILE A 162 -0.62 -0.40 8.92
C ILE A 162 -1.30 -1.54 9.67
N VAL A 163 -2.14 -2.28 8.95
CA VAL A 163 -2.87 -3.46 9.45
C VAL A 163 -2.04 -4.73 9.25
N GLY A 164 -1.29 -4.80 8.14
CA GLY A 164 -0.44 -5.94 7.86
C GLY A 164 0.18 -5.90 6.46
N ARG A 165 1.00 -6.92 6.18
CA ARG A 165 1.68 -7.10 4.90
C ARG A 165 0.97 -8.12 4.06
N ALA A 166 0.62 -7.78 2.83
CA ALA A 166 0.11 -8.71 1.85
C ALA A 166 1.27 -9.58 1.33
N THR A 167 1.13 -10.90 1.45
CA THR A 167 2.22 -11.83 1.14
C THR A 167 1.86 -12.86 0.08
N LEU A 168 0.59 -13.19 -0.04
CA LEU A 168 0.11 -14.30 -0.86
C LEU A 168 -1.27 -13.97 -1.43
N ILE A 169 -1.50 -14.28 -2.70
CA ILE A 169 -2.83 -14.39 -3.29
C ILE A 169 -3.34 -15.79 -2.98
N VAL A 170 -4.50 -15.88 -2.32
CA VAL A 170 -5.06 -17.18 -1.89
C VAL A 170 -6.28 -17.60 -2.71
N TRP A 171 -6.88 -16.69 -3.45
CA TRP A 171 -8.03 -16.94 -4.31
C TRP A 171 -8.14 -15.88 -5.41
N PRO A 172 -8.56 -16.23 -6.64
CA PRO A 172 -8.90 -17.58 -7.10
C PRO A 172 -7.67 -18.49 -7.18
N LEU A 173 -7.88 -19.82 -7.11
CA LEU A 173 -6.77 -20.79 -7.10
C LEU A 173 -5.87 -20.70 -8.35
N GLY A 174 -6.42 -20.24 -9.48
CA GLY A 174 -5.64 -19.99 -10.70
C GLY A 174 -4.65 -18.83 -10.59
N ASN A 175 -4.81 -17.94 -9.60
CA ASN A 175 -3.93 -16.79 -9.33
C ASN A 175 -3.08 -16.99 -8.07
N LEU A 176 -3.02 -18.22 -7.54
CA LEU A 176 -2.26 -18.51 -6.33
C LEU A 176 -0.78 -18.18 -6.56
N ASP A 177 -0.26 -17.14 -5.89
CA ASP A 177 1.10 -16.69 -6.06
C ASP A 177 1.57 -15.84 -4.86
N TYR A 178 2.90 -15.75 -4.71
CA TYR A 178 3.51 -14.85 -3.75
C TYR A 178 3.59 -13.43 -4.29
N ILE A 179 3.23 -12.46 -3.47
CA ILE A 179 3.30 -11.04 -3.85
C ILE A 179 4.76 -10.59 -3.88
N SER A 180 5.23 -10.19 -5.06
CA SER A 180 6.60 -9.72 -5.29
C SER A 180 6.90 -8.45 -4.50
N LYS A 181 8.08 -8.40 -3.86
CA LYS A 181 8.55 -7.28 -3.01
C LYS A 181 9.35 -6.21 -3.76
N GLY A 182 9.37 -6.20 -5.08
CA GLY A 182 10.16 -5.21 -5.83
C GLY A 182 11.66 -5.25 -5.47
N SER A 183 12.43 -6.06 -6.20
CA SER A 183 13.82 -6.40 -5.83
C SER A 183 14.77 -5.20 -5.73
N ASP A 184 14.61 -4.19 -6.59
CA ASP A 184 15.52 -3.04 -6.63
C ASP A 184 15.31 -2.08 -5.46
N LEU A 185 14.09 -1.92 -4.97
CA LEU A 185 13.81 -1.11 -3.77
C LEU A 185 14.53 -1.63 -2.53
N LYS A 186 14.81 -2.94 -2.45
CA LYS A 186 15.57 -3.52 -1.34
C LYS A 186 17.06 -3.20 -1.38
N LYS A 187 17.60 -2.91 -2.57
CA LYS A 187 19.04 -2.64 -2.78
C LYS A 187 19.40 -1.21 -2.42
N VAL A 188 18.42 -0.32 -2.23
CA VAL A 188 18.68 1.08 -1.88
C VAL A 188 19.23 1.16 -0.47
N PRO A 189 20.39 1.82 -0.27
CA PRO A 189 20.98 1.98 1.05
C PRO A 189 20.03 2.75 1.97
N VAL A 190 20.02 2.36 3.24
CA VAL A 190 19.32 3.11 4.28
C VAL A 190 20.12 4.38 4.55
N LYS A 191 19.50 5.55 4.38
CA LYS A 191 20.12 6.81 4.78
C LYS A 191 20.14 6.84 6.31
N LYS A 192 21.35 6.84 6.89
CA LYS A 192 21.49 7.08 8.33
C LYS A 192 20.99 8.51 8.61
N LEU A 193 19.92 8.62 9.36
CA LEU A 193 19.47 9.90 9.88
C LEU A 193 20.50 10.38 10.92
N PRO A 194 20.84 11.66 10.93
CA PRO A 194 21.72 12.24 11.93
C PRO A 194 21.13 12.10 13.34
#